data_c338801ef5e75a0d7f8c687e67787359
#
_entry.id   c338801ef5e75a0d7f8c687e67787359
#
_cell.length_a   1.000
_cell.length_b   1.000
_cell.length_c   1.000
_cell.angle_alpha   90.00
_cell.angle_beta   90.00
_cell.angle_gamma   90.00
#
_symmetry.space_group_name_H-M   'P 1'
#
loop_
_entity.id
_entity.type
_entity.pdbx_description
1 polymer ?
#
loop_
_entity_poly.entity_id
_entity_poly.type
_entity_poly.pdbx_seq_one_letter_code
_entity_poly.pdbx_strand_id
1 'polypeptide(L)'
;MEYKYKYLSIHENLSLKICCITYNLHGISLDNSQINELLIKHKNNSCDIYAIATQESQRSILMNLIFWDKTKFEMDLAHFFGKEYVRLHTETLGGIHLIIFIKNIHKNYILNYYKEYIKTGLYGLLGNKGGIGIGFKMYNISFMFINCHLSYGFSNVLTRNYDFDYIKKTIHPNLDKFDIIIWMGDFNYRVNKKKEEVENIIKEKKEIDLLQFDQMNSEIKKYNLKSFGYHEGKINFLPTYKYSDDKSNKILCDSNEHIPSWTDRILYKINEDKFKIIENEKENEEKVINEDIKEENNNESDEYEDAREENCDPYKENGEKNIEAIFKLMHYNSMQNIVFSDHKPVYAYFNVNIN
;
A
#
# COMPACT_ATOMS: atom_id res chain seq x y z
N MET A 1 19.28 10.58 37.47
CA MET A 1 17.90 10.05 37.37
C MET A 1 17.91 9.05 36.20
N GLU A 2 18.26 7.80 36.50
CA GLU A 2 18.35 6.72 35.49
C GLU A 2 16.93 6.31 35.11
N TYR A 3 16.51 6.64 33.90
CA TYR A 3 15.33 6.00 33.30
C TYR A 3 15.67 4.54 33.02
N LYS A 4 15.28 3.65 33.90
CA LYS A 4 15.21 2.23 33.66
C LYS A 4 14.29 2.02 32.45
N TYR A 5 14.88 1.83 31.27
CA TYR A 5 14.19 1.24 30.15
C TYR A 5 13.79 -0.17 30.58
N LYS A 6 12.53 -0.32 30.97
CA LYS A 6 11.93 -1.61 31.15
C LYS A 6 11.90 -2.24 29.75
N TYR A 7 12.88 -3.07 29.44
CA TYR A 7 12.80 -4.00 28.33
C TYR A 7 11.57 -4.86 28.63
N LEU A 8 10.44 -4.45 28.05
CA LEU A 8 9.27 -5.29 28.02
C LEU A 8 9.68 -6.50 27.16
N SER A 9 9.72 -7.65 27.81
CA SER A 9 9.74 -8.93 27.13
C SER A 9 8.77 -8.84 25.94
N ILE A 10 9.26 -9.21 24.78
CA ILE A 10 8.43 -9.37 23.57
C ILE A 10 7.25 -10.20 24.05
N HIS A 11 6.04 -9.64 23.98
CA HIS A 11 4.85 -10.41 24.27
C HIS A 11 4.81 -11.52 23.22
N GLU A 12 5.04 -12.75 23.62
CA GLU A 12 4.80 -13.91 22.81
C GLU A 12 3.40 -13.74 22.21
N ASN A 13 3.29 -13.82 20.87
CA ASN A 13 2.05 -13.66 20.10
C ASN A 13 1.50 -12.22 19.95
N LEU A 14 2.32 -11.24 19.59
CA LEU A 14 1.82 -9.93 19.17
C LEU A 14 1.23 -10.02 17.75
N SER A 15 -0.05 -9.68 17.63
CA SER A 15 -0.72 -9.54 16.33
C SER A 15 -1.16 -8.08 16.12
N LEU A 16 -0.70 -7.47 15.03
CA LEU A 16 -1.05 -6.11 14.64
C LEU A 16 -1.83 -6.13 13.33
N LYS A 17 -2.97 -5.45 13.32
CA LYS A 17 -3.78 -5.22 12.11
C LYS A 17 -3.54 -3.83 11.59
N ILE A 18 -3.22 -3.71 10.31
CA ILE A 18 -2.94 -2.43 9.64
C ILE A 18 -3.98 -2.21 8.54
N CYS A 19 -4.58 -1.03 8.51
CA CYS A 19 -5.44 -0.57 7.44
C CYS A 19 -4.77 0.60 6.73
N CYS A 20 -4.57 0.48 5.42
CA CYS A 20 -4.07 1.53 4.56
C CYS A 20 -5.14 1.94 3.56
N ILE A 21 -5.34 3.25 3.38
CA ILE A 21 -6.32 3.81 2.43
C ILE A 21 -5.64 4.91 1.65
N THR A 22 -5.77 4.89 0.32
CA THR A 22 -5.35 6.00 -0.55
C THR A 22 -6.53 6.52 -1.37
N TYR A 23 -6.63 7.85 -1.51
CA TYR A 23 -7.71 8.49 -2.26
C TYR A 23 -7.30 9.83 -2.83
N ASN A 24 -7.28 9.95 -4.17
CA ASN A 24 -7.17 11.24 -4.83
C ASN A 24 -8.54 11.95 -4.77
N LEU A 25 -8.58 13.12 -4.13
CA LEU A 25 -9.82 13.86 -3.82
C LEU A 25 -10.23 14.85 -4.91
N HIS A 26 -9.48 14.98 -5.98
CA HIS A 26 -9.78 15.91 -7.08
C HIS A 26 -10.17 17.32 -6.60
N GLY A 27 -9.45 17.84 -5.62
CA GLY A 27 -9.69 19.18 -5.05
C GLY A 27 -10.84 19.28 -4.03
N ILE A 28 -11.53 18.19 -3.71
CA ILE A 28 -12.64 18.17 -2.76
C ILE A 28 -12.14 18.16 -1.31
N SER A 29 -12.86 18.84 -0.44
CA SER A 29 -12.72 18.72 1.01
C SER A 29 -13.84 17.85 1.54
N LEU A 30 -13.53 16.70 2.12
CA LEU A 30 -14.52 15.80 2.70
C LEU A 30 -15.15 16.43 3.94
N ASP A 31 -16.47 16.35 4.03
CA ASP A 31 -17.22 16.63 5.26
C ASP A 31 -17.34 15.40 6.17
N ASN A 32 -17.92 15.59 7.37
CA ASN A 32 -18.03 14.50 8.35
C ASN A 32 -18.88 13.31 7.86
N SER A 33 -19.89 13.55 7.03
CA SER A 33 -20.72 12.48 6.45
C SER A 33 -19.92 11.66 5.45
N GLN A 34 -19.14 12.32 4.58
CA GLN A 34 -18.28 11.70 3.59
C GLN A 34 -17.12 10.94 4.25
N ILE A 35 -16.53 11.51 5.32
CA ILE A 35 -15.52 10.82 6.14
C ILE A 35 -16.11 9.55 6.75
N ASN A 36 -17.31 9.63 7.31
CA ASN A 36 -18.00 8.46 7.87
C ASN A 36 -18.28 7.41 6.78
N GLU A 37 -18.79 7.80 5.63
CA GLU A 37 -19.05 6.88 4.51
C GLU A 37 -17.78 6.19 4.02
N LEU A 38 -16.67 6.94 3.91
CA LEU A 38 -15.38 6.42 3.50
C LEU A 38 -14.79 5.44 4.52
N LEU A 39 -14.91 5.71 5.82
CA LEU A 39 -14.09 5.06 6.85
C LEU A 39 -14.83 4.10 7.77
N ILE A 40 -16.19 4.15 7.85
CA ILE A 40 -16.93 3.39 8.87
C ILE A 40 -16.70 1.87 8.78
N LYS A 41 -16.68 1.31 7.56
CA LYS A 41 -16.41 -0.12 7.36
C LYS A 41 -15.02 -0.50 7.83
N HIS A 42 -14.05 0.38 7.64
CA HIS A 42 -12.65 0.14 8.01
C HIS A 42 -12.48 0.25 9.53
N LYS A 43 -13.12 1.22 10.17
CA LYS A 43 -13.09 1.37 11.64
C LYS A 43 -13.70 0.15 12.35
N ASN A 44 -14.75 -0.43 11.81
CA ASN A 44 -15.40 -1.62 12.36
C ASN A 44 -14.47 -2.85 12.38
N ASN A 45 -13.43 -2.89 11.51
CA ASN A 45 -12.40 -3.94 11.55
C ASN A 45 -11.42 -3.76 12.71
N SER A 46 -11.50 -2.64 13.43
CA SER A 46 -10.71 -2.37 14.64
C SER A 46 -9.20 -2.63 14.44
N CYS A 47 -8.63 -2.05 13.37
CA CYS A 47 -7.20 -2.16 13.11
C CYS A 47 -6.38 -1.38 14.13
N ASP A 48 -5.15 -1.83 14.37
CA ASP A 48 -4.25 -1.21 15.34
C ASP A 48 -3.58 0.04 14.78
N ILE A 49 -3.38 0.07 13.45
CA ILE A 49 -2.81 1.20 12.69
C ILE A 49 -3.74 1.53 11.53
N TYR A 50 -4.05 2.80 11.35
CA TYR A 50 -4.69 3.35 10.14
C TYR A 50 -3.76 4.36 9.50
N ALA A 51 -3.38 4.11 8.24
CA ALA A 51 -2.64 5.05 7.40
C ALA A 51 -3.57 5.57 6.30
N ILE A 52 -3.91 6.86 6.34
CA ILE A 52 -4.82 7.50 5.39
C ILE A 52 -4.01 8.47 4.54
N ALA A 53 -3.92 8.18 3.26
CA ALA A 53 -3.19 8.93 2.25
C ALA A 53 -4.19 9.62 1.33
N THR A 54 -4.08 10.94 1.14
CA THR A 54 -4.89 11.67 0.18
C THR A 54 -4.03 12.46 -0.78
N GLN A 55 -4.52 12.64 -2.01
CA GLN A 55 -3.90 13.45 -3.03
C GLN A 55 -4.94 14.47 -3.51
N GLU A 56 -4.47 15.59 -4.05
CA GLU A 56 -5.33 16.71 -4.48
C GLU A 56 -6.34 17.18 -3.41
N SER A 57 -6.00 16.99 -2.14
CA SER A 57 -6.88 17.36 -1.04
C SER A 57 -6.92 18.89 -0.87
N GLN A 58 -8.11 19.49 -0.99
CA GLN A 58 -8.44 20.90 -0.89
C GLN A 58 -7.94 21.83 -2.02
N ARG A 59 -8.83 22.16 -2.95
CA ARG A 59 -8.82 23.29 -3.92
C ARG A 59 -7.73 23.27 -5.01
N SER A 60 -7.88 24.17 -5.99
CA SER A 60 -7.01 24.29 -7.15
C SER A 60 -5.52 24.37 -6.79
N ILE A 61 -4.66 23.91 -7.70
CA ILE A 61 -3.19 23.91 -7.57
C ILE A 61 -2.65 25.25 -7.08
N LEU A 62 -3.22 26.39 -7.54
CA LEU A 62 -2.85 27.74 -7.11
C LEU A 62 -3.11 28.01 -5.61
N MET A 63 -4.24 27.53 -5.08
CA MET A 63 -4.59 27.73 -3.67
C MET A 63 -3.79 26.81 -2.76
N ASN A 64 -3.45 25.60 -3.21
CA ASN A 64 -2.58 24.67 -2.48
C ASN A 64 -1.14 25.17 -2.33
N LEU A 65 -0.68 26.09 -3.18
CA LEU A 65 0.65 26.72 -3.05
C LEU A 65 0.69 27.80 -1.94
N ILE A 66 -0.47 28.31 -1.51
CA ILE A 66 -0.56 29.44 -0.58
C ILE A 66 -1.10 29.03 0.80
N PHE A 67 -2.04 28.09 0.86
CA PHE A 67 -2.72 27.68 2.09
C PHE A 67 -2.76 26.16 2.24
N TRP A 68 -1.91 25.61 3.09
CA TRP A 68 -1.77 24.15 3.35
C TRP A 68 -2.50 23.71 4.63
N ASP A 69 -3.50 24.48 5.06
CA ASP A 69 -4.18 24.17 6.32
C ASP A 69 -5.09 22.95 6.16
N LYS A 70 -4.62 21.81 6.66
CA LYS A 70 -5.37 20.56 6.80
C LYS A 70 -6.00 20.37 8.18
N THR A 71 -5.89 21.38 9.04
CA THR A 71 -6.30 21.27 10.46
C THR A 71 -7.73 20.78 10.61
N LYS A 72 -8.65 21.34 9.80
CA LYS A 72 -10.06 20.91 9.86
C LYS A 72 -10.23 19.43 9.51
N PHE A 73 -9.65 18.97 8.40
CA PHE A 73 -9.72 17.58 7.97
C PHE A 73 -9.11 16.62 9.00
N GLU A 74 -7.96 16.99 9.58
CA GLU A 74 -7.30 16.23 10.63
C GLU A 74 -8.12 16.17 11.92
N MET A 75 -8.80 17.27 12.28
CA MET A 75 -9.71 17.32 13.44
C MET A 75 -10.96 16.45 13.21
N ASP A 76 -11.54 16.52 12.02
CA ASP A 76 -12.71 15.72 11.64
C ASP A 76 -12.37 14.22 11.67
N LEU A 77 -11.20 13.83 11.18
CA LEU A 77 -10.68 12.45 11.29
C LEU A 77 -10.45 12.04 12.75
N ALA A 78 -9.83 12.91 13.56
CA ALA A 78 -9.61 12.64 14.98
C ALA A 78 -10.94 12.48 15.75
N HIS A 79 -11.94 13.29 15.40
CA HIS A 79 -13.29 13.16 15.95
C HIS A 79 -13.93 11.82 15.54
N PHE A 80 -13.82 11.43 14.25
CA PHE A 80 -14.32 10.15 13.75
C PHE A 80 -13.70 8.96 14.48
N PHE A 81 -12.38 8.93 14.67
CA PHE A 81 -11.70 7.84 15.37
C PHE A 81 -11.95 7.84 16.88
N GLY A 82 -12.23 9.01 17.47
CA GLY A 82 -12.58 9.17 18.88
C GLY A 82 -11.42 8.83 19.83
N LYS A 83 -11.77 8.55 21.11
CA LYS A 83 -10.77 8.35 22.18
C LYS A 83 -10.01 7.02 22.11
N GLU A 84 -10.50 6.07 21.33
CA GLU A 84 -9.86 4.76 21.16
C GLU A 84 -8.54 4.86 20.40
N TYR A 85 -8.43 5.87 19.53
CA TYR A 85 -7.27 6.11 18.69
C TYR A 85 -6.60 7.43 19.02
N VAL A 86 -5.31 7.49 18.80
CA VAL A 86 -4.52 8.72 18.84
C VAL A 86 -3.91 8.98 17.47
N ARG A 87 -3.98 10.23 17.02
CA ARG A 87 -3.22 10.68 15.86
C ARG A 87 -1.73 10.59 16.20
N LEU A 88 -1.04 9.66 15.57
CA LEU A 88 0.38 9.46 15.78
C LEU A 88 1.17 10.59 15.13
N HIS A 89 0.95 10.79 13.85
CA HIS A 89 1.63 11.83 13.08
C HIS A 89 0.89 12.20 11.81
N THR A 90 1.24 13.36 11.27
CA THR A 90 0.75 13.87 9.98
C THR A 90 1.87 14.56 9.22
N GLU A 91 1.86 14.48 7.90
CA GLU A 91 2.76 15.22 7.01
C GLU A 91 2.00 15.67 5.75
N THR A 92 2.39 16.83 5.22
CA THR A 92 1.70 17.45 4.08
C THR A 92 2.69 18.06 3.09
N LEU A 93 2.45 17.85 1.80
CA LEU A 93 3.13 18.51 0.69
C LEU A 93 2.09 19.00 -0.31
N GLY A 94 1.72 20.26 -0.26
CA GLY A 94 0.67 20.81 -1.11
C GLY A 94 -0.65 20.04 -0.96
N GLY A 95 -1.11 19.40 -2.04
CA GLY A 95 -2.31 18.55 -2.07
C GLY A 95 -2.09 17.13 -1.57
N ILE A 96 -0.85 16.72 -1.31
CA ILE A 96 -0.51 15.37 -0.81
C ILE A 96 -0.52 15.40 0.71
N HIS A 97 -1.27 14.49 1.34
CA HIS A 97 -1.39 14.44 2.80
C HIS A 97 -1.38 13.00 3.29
N LEU A 98 -0.64 12.72 4.35
CA LEU A 98 -0.60 11.43 5.03
C LEU A 98 -0.83 11.64 6.52
N ILE A 99 -1.76 10.89 7.08
CA ILE A 99 -2.05 10.88 8.51
C ILE A 99 -2.09 9.45 9.02
N ILE A 100 -1.51 9.23 10.19
CA ILE A 100 -1.46 7.92 10.85
C ILE A 100 -2.17 8.00 12.20
N PHE A 101 -3.13 7.10 12.40
CA PHE A 101 -3.77 6.83 13.68
C PHE A 101 -3.34 5.46 14.19
N ILE A 102 -3.15 5.36 15.49
CA ILE A 102 -2.90 4.09 16.18
C ILE A 102 -3.88 3.94 17.35
N LYS A 103 -4.20 2.70 17.70
CA LYS A 103 -4.94 2.46 18.95
C LYS A 103 -4.16 2.99 20.14
N ASN A 104 -4.88 3.59 21.09
CA ASN A 104 -4.29 4.25 22.25
C ASN A 104 -3.44 3.29 23.11
N ILE A 105 -3.78 1.99 23.11
CA ILE A 105 -3.02 0.95 23.83
C ILE A 105 -1.57 0.85 23.38
N HIS A 106 -1.27 1.20 22.12
CA HIS A 106 0.08 1.13 21.53
C HIS A 106 0.91 2.39 21.72
N LYS A 107 0.32 3.50 22.21
CA LYS A 107 0.96 4.81 22.27
C LYS A 107 2.32 4.80 23.00
N ASN A 108 2.41 4.09 24.11
CA ASN A 108 3.61 4.05 24.93
C ASN A 108 4.73 3.16 24.38
N TYR A 109 4.47 2.43 23.29
CA TYR A 109 5.44 1.54 22.63
C TYR A 109 6.01 2.14 21.34
N ILE A 110 5.68 3.40 21.05
CA ILE A 110 6.17 4.11 19.88
C ILE A 110 7.53 4.73 20.19
N LEU A 111 8.48 4.47 19.31
CA LEU A 111 9.84 4.98 19.37
C LEU A 111 10.24 5.57 18.01
N ASN A 112 11.21 6.51 18.05
CA ASN A 112 11.90 7.01 16.85
C ASN A 112 10.97 7.46 15.72
N TYR A 113 10.50 8.70 15.81
CA TYR A 113 9.71 9.31 14.73
C TYR A 113 10.61 9.82 13.62
N TYR A 114 10.14 9.65 12.40
CA TYR A 114 10.70 10.24 11.21
C TYR A 114 9.60 10.76 10.29
N LYS A 115 9.80 11.90 9.67
CA LYS A 115 8.94 12.42 8.62
C LYS A 115 9.75 13.22 7.62
N GLU A 116 9.37 13.15 6.37
CA GLU A 116 10.01 13.87 5.27
C GLU A 116 9.05 14.06 4.11
N TYR A 117 9.31 15.03 3.28
CA TYR A 117 8.63 15.22 2.00
C TYR A 117 9.63 15.49 0.88
N ILE A 118 9.32 14.99 -0.30
CA ILE A 118 10.14 15.12 -1.51
C ILE A 118 9.28 15.71 -2.61
N LYS A 119 9.70 16.85 -3.17
CA LYS A 119 9.05 17.50 -4.30
C LYS A 119 9.61 16.92 -5.60
N THR A 120 8.72 16.57 -6.54
CA THR A 120 9.12 16.19 -7.91
C THR A 120 8.49 17.08 -8.97
N GLY A 121 7.46 17.88 -8.61
CA GLY A 121 6.78 18.79 -9.52
C GLY A 121 7.69 19.90 -10.02
N LEU A 122 7.67 20.16 -11.33
CA LEU A 122 8.50 21.13 -12.05
C LEU A 122 9.96 21.09 -11.57
N TYR A 123 10.61 19.95 -11.78
CA TYR A 123 12.01 19.70 -11.35
C TYR A 123 12.25 19.93 -9.84
N GLY A 124 11.28 19.61 -9.00
CA GLY A 124 11.40 19.76 -7.54
C GLY A 124 11.06 21.16 -7.00
N LEU A 125 10.62 22.09 -7.83
CA LEU A 125 10.23 23.43 -7.40
C LEU A 125 8.82 23.49 -6.82
N LEU A 126 7.86 22.75 -7.41
CA LEU A 126 6.46 22.77 -6.99
C LEU A 126 6.11 21.55 -6.14
N GLY A 127 5.33 21.77 -5.09
CA GLY A 127 4.82 20.74 -4.18
C GLY A 127 3.51 20.07 -4.64
N ASN A 128 3.14 20.18 -5.92
CA ASN A 128 1.95 19.56 -6.48
C ASN A 128 2.17 18.08 -6.85
N LYS A 129 3.40 17.66 -7.00
CA LYS A 129 3.83 16.27 -7.25
C LYS A 129 5.01 15.93 -6.33
N GLY A 130 5.08 14.66 -5.93
CA GLY A 130 6.13 14.18 -5.04
C GLY A 130 5.68 13.06 -4.12
N GLY A 131 6.36 12.92 -3.01
CA GLY A 131 6.06 11.95 -1.96
C GLY A 131 6.27 12.49 -0.57
N ILE A 132 5.55 11.95 0.38
CA ILE A 132 5.72 12.20 1.82
C ILE A 132 5.84 10.88 2.55
N GLY A 133 6.69 10.83 3.56
CA GLY A 133 6.95 9.64 4.37
C GLY A 133 6.81 9.91 5.86
N ILE A 134 6.19 8.96 6.57
CA ILE A 134 6.13 8.93 8.03
C ILE A 134 6.66 7.57 8.47
N GLY A 135 7.76 7.59 9.24
CA GLY A 135 8.38 6.41 9.82
C GLY A 135 8.32 6.41 11.35
N PHE A 136 8.21 5.24 11.94
CA PHE A 136 8.29 5.04 13.39
C PHE A 136 8.66 3.60 13.72
N LYS A 137 9.08 3.37 14.95
CA LYS A 137 9.29 2.04 15.49
C LYS A 137 8.25 1.75 16.57
N MET A 138 7.62 0.57 16.50
CA MET A 138 6.65 0.08 17.48
C MET A 138 6.93 -1.40 17.76
N TYR A 139 7.07 -1.79 19.03
CA TYR A 139 7.37 -3.18 19.46
C TYR A 139 8.57 -3.81 18.75
N ASN A 140 9.65 -3.07 18.51
CA ASN A 140 10.81 -3.51 17.74
C ASN A 140 10.58 -3.72 16.24
N ILE A 141 9.42 -3.36 15.70
CA ILE A 141 9.15 -3.31 14.27
C ILE A 141 9.27 -1.86 13.80
N SER A 142 10.05 -1.63 12.77
CA SER A 142 10.17 -0.33 12.11
C SER A 142 9.25 -0.26 10.90
N PHE A 143 8.37 0.74 10.90
CA PHE A 143 7.40 1.00 9.85
C PHE A 143 7.77 2.25 9.07
N MET A 144 7.58 2.24 7.75
CA MET A 144 7.60 3.41 6.90
C MET A 144 6.34 3.41 6.03
N PHE A 145 5.54 4.45 6.16
CA PHE A 145 4.40 4.71 5.29
C PHE A 145 4.75 5.85 4.34
N ILE A 146 4.54 5.64 3.06
CA ILE A 146 4.82 6.64 2.02
C ILE A 146 3.52 6.90 1.26
N ASN A 147 3.19 8.17 1.06
CA ASN A 147 2.14 8.61 0.15
C ASN A 147 2.79 9.37 -1.01
N CYS A 148 2.42 9.03 -2.24
CA CYS A 148 2.91 9.74 -3.42
C CYS A 148 1.78 10.25 -4.31
N HIS A 149 2.13 11.29 -5.10
CA HIS A 149 1.36 11.73 -6.24
C HIS A 149 2.36 12.01 -7.38
N LEU A 150 2.51 11.02 -8.28
CA LEU A 150 3.52 11.07 -9.34
C LEU A 150 3.04 11.88 -10.54
N SER A 151 3.95 12.12 -11.49
CA SER A 151 3.71 12.94 -12.67
C SER A 151 2.56 12.44 -13.54
N TYR A 152 1.64 13.36 -13.85
CA TYR A 152 0.47 13.16 -14.70
C TYR A 152 0.86 13.04 -16.18
N GLY A 153 -0.04 12.46 -16.98
CA GLY A 153 0.03 12.38 -18.45
C GLY A 153 0.32 10.97 -18.94
N PHE A 154 -0.38 10.57 -19.99
CA PHE A 154 -0.28 9.23 -20.55
C PHE A 154 1.15 8.86 -20.97
N SER A 155 1.86 9.77 -21.65
CA SER A 155 3.20 9.56 -22.20
C SER A 155 4.32 9.67 -21.15
N ASN A 156 4.04 10.15 -19.93
CA ASN A 156 5.05 10.50 -18.92
C ASN A 156 5.52 9.30 -18.08
N VAL A 157 5.59 8.10 -18.64
CA VAL A 157 6.03 6.88 -17.92
C VAL A 157 7.43 7.04 -17.36
N LEU A 158 8.39 7.53 -18.17
CA LEU A 158 9.79 7.72 -17.72
C LEU A 158 9.89 8.75 -16.60
N THR A 159 9.08 9.81 -16.65
CA THR A 159 9.04 10.81 -15.59
C THR A 159 8.51 10.20 -14.29
N ARG A 160 7.46 9.39 -14.35
CA ARG A 160 6.94 8.66 -13.18
C ARG A 160 7.97 7.69 -12.60
N ASN A 161 8.69 6.96 -13.45
CA ASN A 161 9.77 6.08 -13.01
C ASN A 161 10.88 6.87 -12.30
N TYR A 162 11.24 8.05 -12.85
CA TYR A 162 12.19 8.96 -12.21
C TYR A 162 11.66 9.47 -10.86
N ASP A 163 10.40 9.95 -10.81
CA ASP A 163 9.78 10.43 -9.57
C ASP A 163 9.81 9.35 -8.48
N PHE A 164 9.42 8.11 -8.83
CA PHE A 164 9.43 6.97 -7.92
C PHE A 164 10.85 6.69 -7.39
N ASP A 165 11.84 6.58 -8.28
CA ASP A 165 13.22 6.28 -7.92
C ASP A 165 13.84 7.42 -7.10
N TYR A 166 13.52 8.68 -7.45
CA TYR A 166 14.00 9.85 -6.72
C TYR A 166 13.43 9.90 -5.31
N ILE A 167 12.11 9.70 -5.13
CA ILE A 167 11.47 9.62 -3.82
C ILE A 167 12.09 8.48 -3.02
N LYS A 168 12.21 7.27 -3.61
CA LYS A 168 12.81 6.10 -2.96
C LYS A 168 14.21 6.37 -2.40
N LYS A 169 15.05 7.07 -3.17
CA LYS A 169 16.45 7.36 -2.78
C LYS A 169 16.57 8.46 -1.74
N THR A 170 15.58 9.36 -1.69
CA THR A 170 15.73 10.61 -0.93
C THR A 170 14.83 10.70 0.30
N ILE A 171 13.69 9.96 0.33
CA ILE A 171 12.71 10.03 1.43
C ILE A 171 13.30 9.63 2.79
N HIS A 172 14.25 8.70 2.80
CA HIS A 172 15.01 8.31 3.98
C HIS A 172 16.35 7.66 3.60
N PRO A 173 17.50 8.06 4.17
CA PRO A 173 18.82 7.53 3.80
C PRO A 173 18.96 6.02 4.02
N ASN A 174 18.20 5.45 4.91
CA ASN A 174 18.17 4.02 5.21
C ASN A 174 16.78 3.41 4.97
N LEU A 175 16.07 3.79 3.91
CA LEU A 175 14.73 3.31 3.63
C LEU A 175 14.66 1.78 3.63
N ASP A 176 15.59 1.12 2.96
CA ASP A 176 15.62 -0.34 2.81
C ASP A 176 15.92 -1.11 4.14
N LYS A 177 16.22 -0.39 5.24
CA LYS A 177 16.41 -0.98 6.58
C LYS A 177 15.14 -1.01 7.42
N PHE A 178 14.04 -0.41 6.94
CA PHE A 178 12.77 -0.55 7.63
C PHE A 178 12.25 -1.99 7.50
N ASP A 179 11.66 -2.49 8.58
CA ASP A 179 11.11 -3.84 8.60
C ASP A 179 9.88 -3.97 7.71
N ILE A 180 9.04 -2.94 7.67
CA ILE A 180 7.83 -2.88 6.84
C ILE A 180 7.74 -1.50 6.20
N ILE A 181 7.68 -1.48 4.87
CA ILE A 181 7.44 -0.28 4.07
C ILE A 181 6.11 -0.46 3.35
N ILE A 182 5.19 0.50 3.49
CA ILE A 182 3.94 0.53 2.73
C ILE A 182 3.93 1.82 1.94
N TRP A 183 3.89 1.70 0.62
CA TRP A 183 3.89 2.81 -0.31
C TRP A 183 2.56 2.88 -1.04
N MET A 184 1.79 3.93 -0.79
CA MET A 184 0.47 4.13 -1.35
C MET A 184 0.38 5.48 -2.06
N GLY A 185 -0.62 5.68 -2.89
CA GLY A 185 -0.85 6.97 -3.54
C GLY A 185 -1.42 6.86 -4.94
N ASP A 186 -1.49 8.03 -5.58
CA ASP A 186 -1.76 8.16 -7.01
C ASP A 186 -0.43 8.09 -7.77
N PHE A 187 -0.11 6.88 -8.24
CA PHE A 187 1.09 6.61 -9.04
C PHE A 187 0.96 7.09 -10.49
N ASN A 188 -0.25 7.45 -10.94
CA ASN A 188 -0.53 7.99 -12.27
C ASN A 188 -0.11 7.11 -13.46
N TYR A 189 0.23 5.83 -13.26
CA TYR A 189 0.44 4.91 -14.37
C TYR A 189 -0.88 4.63 -15.09
N ARG A 190 -0.81 4.48 -16.40
CA ARG A 190 -1.97 4.38 -17.28
C ARG A 190 -2.02 3.01 -17.99
N VAL A 191 -3.13 2.78 -18.70
CA VAL A 191 -3.32 1.60 -19.55
C VAL A 191 -2.87 1.93 -20.97
N ASN A 192 -1.91 1.17 -21.53
CA ASN A 192 -1.36 1.33 -22.88
C ASN A 192 -2.30 0.79 -23.95
N LYS A 193 -3.44 1.47 -24.14
CA LYS A 193 -4.42 1.15 -25.17
C LYS A 193 -4.99 2.43 -25.79
N LYS A 194 -5.48 2.33 -27.03
CA LYS A 194 -6.20 3.42 -27.67
C LYS A 194 -7.62 3.51 -27.13
N LYS A 195 -8.17 4.72 -27.14
CA LYS A 195 -9.51 5.02 -26.65
C LYS A 195 -10.58 4.07 -27.23
N GLU A 196 -10.58 3.87 -28.56
CA GLU A 196 -11.58 3.06 -29.25
C GLU A 196 -11.56 1.58 -28.84
N GLU A 197 -10.37 1.04 -28.57
CA GLU A 197 -10.21 -0.34 -28.08
C GLU A 197 -10.73 -0.48 -26.65
N VAL A 198 -10.43 0.52 -25.79
CA VAL A 198 -10.86 0.53 -24.38
C VAL A 198 -12.38 0.69 -24.29
N GLU A 199 -12.99 1.56 -25.10
CA GLU A 199 -14.45 1.72 -25.14
C GLU A 199 -15.17 0.40 -25.48
N ASN A 200 -14.60 -0.41 -26.36
CA ASN A 200 -15.17 -1.71 -26.70
C ASN A 200 -15.05 -2.69 -25.51
N ILE A 201 -13.91 -2.75 -24.85
CA ILE A 201 -13.69 -3.60 -23.65
C ILE A 201 -14.66 -3.20 -22.53
N ILE A 202 -14.88 -1.90 -22.32
CA ILE A 202 -15.84 -1.40 -21.30
C ILE A 202 -17.29 -1.79 -21.68
N LYS A 203 -17.68 -1.67 -22.97
CA LYS A 203 -19.00 -2.12 -23.44
C LYS A 203 -19.23 -3.61 -23.21
N GLU A 204 -18.19 -4.41 -23.30
CA GLU A 204 -18.23 -5.87 -23.04
C GLU A 204 -18.14 -6.22 -21.55
N LYS A 205 -17.97 -5.22 -20.65
CA LYS A 205 -17.77 -5.40 -19.19
C LYS A 205 -16.56 -6.27 -18.85
N LYS A 206 -15.46 -6.07 -19.59
CA LYS A 206 -14.20 -6.80 -19.43
C LYS A 206 -13.05 -5.89 -18.99
N GLU A 207 -13.35 -4.87 -18.16
CA GLU A 207 -12.40 -3.83 -17.76
C GLU A 207 -11.14 -4.43 -17.11
N ILE A 208 -11.26 -5.57 -16.43
CA ILE A 208 -10.12 -6.26 -15.81
C ILE A 208 -9.09 -6.71 -16.87
N ASP A 209 -9.52 -7.02 -18.10
CA ASP A 209 -8.61 -7.42 -19.17
C ASP A 209 -7.63 -6.31 -19.56
N LEU A 210 -7.94 -5.06 -19.20
CA LEU A 210 -7.04 -3.92 -19.41
C LEU A 210 -5.76 -4.01 -18.56
N LEU A 211 -5.73 -4.78 -17.46
CA LEU A 211 -4.55 -4.94 -16.60
C LEU A 211 -3.32 -5.47 -17.33
N GLN A 212 -3.51 -6.26 -18.39
CA GLN A 212 -2.40 -6.74 -19.22
C GLN A 212 -1.64 -5.61 -19.93
N PHE A 213 -2.28 -4.43 -20.08
CA PHE A 213 -1.72 -3.24 -20.72
C PHE A 213 -1.35 -2.15 -19.70
N ASP A 214 -1.43 -2.45 -18.40
CA ASP A 214 -1.07 -1.51 -17.32
C ASP A 214 0.41 -1.16 -17.40
N GLN A 215 0.70 0.15 -17.41
CA GLN A 215 2.07 0.66 -17.51
C GLN A 215 2.91 0.26 -16.32
N MET A 216 2.37 0.31 -15.09
CA MET A 216 3.12 -0.04 -13.90
C MET A 216 3.51 -1.52 -13.91
N ASN A 217 2.58 -2.42 -14.29
CA ASN A 217 2.88 -3.84 -14.42
C ASN A 217 3.95 -4.09 -15.50
N SER A 218 3.93 -3.32 -16.60
CA SER A 218 4.94 -3.40 -17.66
C SER A 218 6.30 -2.93 -17.19
N GLU A 219 6.36 -1.80 -16.45
CA GLU A 219 7.59 -1.25 -15.90
C GLU A 219 8.17 -2.13 -14.78
N ILE A 220 7.32 -2.72 -13.91
CA ILE A 220 7.74 -3.71 -12.92
C ILE A 220 8.45 -4.90 -13.59
N LYS A 221 7.92 -5.40 -14.70
CA LYS A 221 8.52 -6.51 -15.45
C LYS A 221 9.81 -6.09 -16.16
N LYS A 222 9.80 -4.93 -16.83
CA LYS A 222 10.90 -4.46 -17.69
C LYS A 222 12.13 -4.04 -16.89
N TYR A 223 11.93 -3.28 -15.82
CA TYR A 223 13.02 -2.75 -14.99
C TYR A 223 13.22 -3.56 -13.72
N ASN A 224 12.56 -4.72 -13.63
CA ASN A 224 12.65 -5.60 -12.48
C ASN A 224 12.42 -4.84 -11.15
N LEU A 225 11.33 -4.04 -11.08
CA LEU A 225 10.96 -3.37 -9.83
C LEU A 225 10.73 -4.38 -8.69
N LYS A 226 10.50 -5.66 -9.03
CA LYS A 226 10.66 -6.77 -8.07
C LYS A 226 12.07 -6.82 -7.47
N SER A 227 13.12 -6.39 -8.20
CA SER A 227 14.47 -6.28 -7.64
C SER A 227 14.59 -5.24 -6.53
N PHE A 228 13.62 -4.31 -6.41
CA PHE A 228 13.51 -3.42 -5.27
C PHE A 228 12.74 -4.04 -4.10
N GLY A 229 12.25 -5.28 -4.23
CA GLY A 229 11.54 -6.02 -3.18
C GLY A 229 10.12 -5.51 -2.88
N TYR A 230 9.51 -4.71 -3.77
CA TYR A 230 8.12 -4.29 -3.60
C TYR A 230 7.15 -5.31 -4.19
N HIS A 231 6.10 -5.59 -3.42
CA HIS A 231 4.97 -6.45 -3.75
C HIS A 231 3.70 -5.62 -3.85
N GLU A 232 2.72 -6.16 -4.55
CA GLU A 232 1.36 -5.62 -4.61
C GLU A 232 0.36 -6.78 -4.57
N GLY A 233 -0.79 -6.53 -3.96
CA GLY A 233 -1.89 -7.48 -3.98
C GLY A 233 -2.46 -7.67 -5.39
N LYS A 234 -3.08 -8.83 -5.62
CA LYS A 234 -3.79 -9.08 -6.89
C LYS A 234 -4.90 -8.07 -7.09
N ILE A 235 -4.89 -7.37 -8.22
CA ILE A 235 -5.95 -6.43 -8.58
C ILE A 235 -7.12 -7.21 -9.16
N ASN A 236 -8.22 -7.28 -8.41
CA ASN A 236 -9.47 -7.91 -8.80
C ASN A 236 -10.64 -6.90 -8.80
N PHE A 237 -10.34 -5.61 -8.93
CA PHE A 237 -11.30 -4.52 -8.92
C PHE A 237 -11.17 -3.66 -10.18
N LEU A 238 -12.22 -2.90 -10.47
CA LEU A 238 -12.29 -2.04 -11.65
C LEU A 238 -11.23 -0.92 -11.59
N PRO A 239 -10.85 -0.33 -12.73
CA PRO A 239 -10.00 0.86 -12.77
C PRO A 239 -10.44 1.89 -11.74
N THR A 240 -9.48 2.57 -11.12
CA THR A 240 -9.76 3.59 -10.09
C THR A 240 -9.94 4.99 -10.65
N TYR A 241 -9.58 5.20 -11.92
CA TYR A 241 -9.64 6.46 -12.67
C TYR A 241 -10.03 6.17 -14.12
N LYS A 242 -10.77 6.91 -14.85
CA LYS A 242 -11.50 8.13 -14.52
C LYS A 242 -12.99 7.85 -14.42
N TYR A 243 -13.64 8.49 -13.46
CA TYR A 243 -15.09 8.42 -13.28
C TYR A 243 -15.76 9.76 -13.55
N SER A 244 -17.09 9.75 -13.81
CA SER A 244 -17.86 10.95 -14.01
C SER A 244 -18.06 11.73 -12.70
N ASP A 245 -18.02 13.07 -12.80
CA ASP A 245 -18.23 13.99 -11.67
C ASP A 245 -19.72 14.14 -11.27
N ASP A 246 -20.64 13.60 -12.10
CA ASP A 246 -22.10 13.73 -11.92
C ASP A 246 -22.71 12.72 -10.96
N LYS A 247 -21.89 12.02 -10.19
CA LYS A 247 -22.29 10.94 -9.27
C LYS A 247 -22.95 9.72 -9.93
N SER A 248 -23.00 9.65 -11.26
CA SER A 248 -23.50 8.46 -11.98
C SER A 248 -22.60 7.23 -11.82
N ASN A 249 -21.43 7.42 -11.26
CA ASN A 249 -20.40 6.37 -11.07
C ASN A 249 -19.98 5.70 -12.38
N LYS A 250 -20.05 6.44 -13.49
CA LYS A 250 -19.73 5.92 -14.82
C LYS A 250 -18.23 6.05 -15.09
N ILE A 251 -17.61 4.95 -15.49
CA ILE A 251 -16.24 4.97 -16.03
C ILE A 251 -16.22 5.79 -17.32
N LEU A 252 -15.31 6.76 -17.39
CA LEU A 252 -15.12 7.64 -18.53
C LEU A 252 -13.87 7.25 -19.32
N CYS A 253 -14.02 7.27 -20.63
CA CYS A 253 -12.92 7.20 -21.59
C CYS A 253 -13.11 8.36 -22.58
N ASP A 254 -12.92 9.60 -22.11
CA ASP A 254 -13.26 10.80 -22.88
C ASP A 254 -12.16 11.26 -23.86
N SER A 255 -10.92 10.85 -23.62
CA SER A 255 -9.77 11.15 -24.49
C SER A 255 -8.68 10.07 -24.36
N ASN A 256 -7.66 10.11 -25.24
CA ASN A 256 -6.48 9.25 -25.10
C ASN A 256 -5.62 9.55 -23.85
N GLU A 257 -5.79 10.72 -23.24
CA GLU A 257 -5.14 11.06 -21.98
C GLU A 257 -5.90 10.50 -20.75
N HIS A 258 -7.20 10.23 -20.90
CA HIS A 258 -8.09 9.79 -19.82
C HIS A 258 -8.59 8.35 -20.07
N ILE A 259 -7.67 7.44 -20.39
CA ILE A 259 -7.95 6.02 -20.45
C ILE A 259 -8.19 5.50 -19.04
N PRO A 260 -9.29 4.75 -18.79
CA PRO A 260 -9.51 4.09 -17.51
C PRO A 260 -8.30 3.27 -17.07
N SER A 261 -7.82 3.54 -15.86
CA SER A 261 -6.53 3.02 -15.38
C SER A 261 -6.55 2.81 -13.88
N TRP A 262 -5.66 1.96 -13.38
CA TRP A 262 -5.40 1.77 -11.94
C TRP A 262 -4.27 2.73 -11.52
N THR A 263 -4.61 4.00 -11.36
CA THR A 263 -3.66 5.05 -10.97
C THR A 263 -3.32 5.01 -9.50
N ASP A 264 -4.27 4.55 -8.68
CA ASP A 264 -4.21 4.53 -7.23
C ASP A 264 -3.84 3.12 -6.75
N ARG A 265 -2.70 2.98 -6.08
CA ARG A 265 -2.10 1.67 -5.76
C ARG A 265 -1.55 1.65 -4.32
N ILE A 266 -1.40 0.43 -3.77
CA ILE A 266 -0.74 0.20 -2.48
C ILE A 266 0.29 -0.92 -2.68
N LEU A 267 1.57 -0.54 -2.58
CA LEU A 267 2.70 -1.45 -2.62
C LEU A 267 3.22 -1.69 -1.20
N TYR A 268 3.86 -2.83 -0.98
CA TYR A 268 4.53 -3.12 0.28
C TYR A 268 5.88 -3.81 0.07
N LYS A 269 6.79 -3.61 1.01
CA LYS A 269 8.07 -4.30 1.09
C LYS A 269 8.30 -4.68 2.54
N ILE A 270 8.85 -5.87 2.77
CA ILE A 270 9.22 -6.35 4.10
C ILE A 270 10.70 -6.69 4.15
N ASN A 271 11.24 -6.70 5.35
CA ASN A 271 12.55 -7.27 5.61
C ASN A 271 12.40 -8.81 5.69
N GLU A 272 12.81 -9.50 4.63
CA GLU A 272 12.67 -10.96 4.48
C GLU A 272 13.53 -11.75 5.47
N ASP A 273 14.56 -11.14 6.04
CA ASP A 273 15.35 -11.75 7.12
C ASP A 273 14.55 -11.84 8.43
N LYS A 274 13.50 -11.04 8.58
CA LYS A 274 12.69 -10.94 9.80
C LYS A 274 11.27 -11.46 9.62
N PHE A 275 10.72 -11.38 8.42
CA PHE A 275 9.33 -11.71 8.13
C PHE A 275 9.21 -12.70 6.98
N LYS A 276 8.30 -13.66 7.10
CA LYS A 276 7.84 -14.48 5.98
C LYS A 276 6.53 -13.94 5.43
N ILE A 277 6.43 -13.85 4.10
CA ILE A 277 5.17 -13.56 3.42
C ILE A 277 4.38 -14.87 3.31
N ILE A 278 3.14 -14.87 3.83
CA ILE A 278 2.19 -15.95 3.57
C ILE A 278 1.19 -15.43 2.52
N GLU A 279 1.22 -16.02 1.34
CA GLU A 279 0.20 -15.85 0.33
C GLU A 279 -1.06 -16.64 0.73
N ASN A 280 -2.26 -16.18 0.34
CA ASN A 280 -3.49 -16.86 0.70
C ASN A 280 -3.57 -18.25 0.04
N GLU A 281 -3.64 -19.30 0.83
CA GLU A 281 -3.64 -20.71 0.39
C GLU A 281 -4.79 -21.08 -0.58
N LYS A 282 -5.82 -20.26 -0.71
CA LYS A 282 -6.95 -20.54 -1.63
C LYS A 282 -6.62 -20.51 -3.13
N GLU A 283 -5.46 -19.95 -3.52
CA GLU A 283 -5.01 -20.01 -4.93
C GLU A 283 -4.18 -21.28 -5.25
N ASN A 284 -3.71 -22.01 -4.21
CA ASN A 284 -2.94 -23.25 -4.42
C ASN A 284 -3.84 -24.46 -4.64
N GLU A 285 -5.07 -24.48 -4.12
CA GLU A 285 -6.00 -25.60 -4.34
C GLU A 285 -6.36 -25.80 -5.81
N GLU A 286 -6.48 -24.72 -6.61
CA GLU A 286 -6.72 -24.83 -8.05
C GLU A 286 -5.47 -25.31 -8.85
N LYS A 287 -4.26 -25.11 -8.32
CA LYS A 287 -3.02 -25.61 -8.95
C LYS A 287 -2.77 -27.09 -8.62
N VAL A 288 -3.04 -27.50 -7.39
CA VAL A 288 -2.89 -28.90 -6.95
C VAL A 288 -3.87 -29.80 -7.70
N ILE A 289 -5.13 -29.37 -7.88
CA ILE A 289 -6.12 -30.15 -8.66
C ILE A 289 -5.71 -30.31 -10.13
N ASN A 290 -4.95 -29.36 -10.70
CA ASN A 290 -4.47 -29.45 -12.09
C ASN A 290 -3.15 -30.22 -12.21
N GLU A 291 -2.40 -30.44 -11.14
CA GLU A 291 -1.19 -31.29 -11.13
C GLU A 291 -1.54 -32.75 -10.86
N ASP A 292 -2.46 -33.04 -9.96
CA ASP A 292 -2.93 -34.41 -9.65
C ASP A 292 -3.59 -35.12 -10.86
N ILE A 293 -4.17 -34.38 -11.82
CA ILE A 293 -4.72 -34.94 -13.06
C ILE A 293 -3.62 -35.36 -14.05
N LYS A 294 -2.36 -34.92 -13.86
CA LYS A 294 -1.24 -35.26 -14.76
C LYS A 294 -0.36 -36.42 -14.24
N GLU A 295 -0.46 -36.79 -12.96
CA GLU A 295 0.39 -37.83 -12.37
C GLU A 295 -0.24 -39.23 -12.33
N GLU A 296 -1.52 -39.40 -12.68
CA GLU A 296 -2.15 -40.74 -12.72
C GLU A 296 -1.78 -41.63 -13.93
N ASN A 297 -0.83 -41.19 -14.78
CA ASN A 297 -0.43 -41.98 -15.97
C ASN A 297 1.06 -42.26 -16.08
N ASN A 298 1.73 -42.69 -15.04
CA ASN A 298 3.00 -43.44 -15.20
C ASN A 298 3.26 -44.31 -14.00
N ASN A 299 3.04 -45.59 -14.22
CA ASN A 299 3.28 -46.68 -13.29
C ASN A 299 4.72 -47.18 -13.32
N GLU A 300 5.11 -47.65 -12.14
CA GLU A 300 5.97 -48.81 -11.86
C GLU A 300 7.44 -48.75 -12.25
N SER A 301 8.29 -48.69 -11.22
CA SER A 301 9.27 -49.76 -11.00
C SER A 301 10.05 -49.58 -9.68
N ASP A 302 10.20 -50.68 -8.99
CA ASP A 302 10.88 -50.92 -7.72
C ASP A 302 12.38 -50.54 -7.70
N GLU A 303 12.93 -50.16 -6.53
CA GLU A 303 13.96 -50.95 -5.82
C GLU A 303 14.66 -50.21 -4.68
N TYR A 304 14.59 -50.81 -3.51
CA TYR A 304 15.53 -51.04 -2.38
C TYR A 304 16.59 -50.02 -1.94
N GLU A 305 16.47 -49.72 -0.62
CA GLU A 305 17.45 -49.63 0.47
C GLU A 305 18.82 -48.96 0.25
N ASP A 306 19.15 -47.99 1.08
CA ASP A 306 20.28 -48.15 2.02
C ASP A 306 20.19 -47.14 3.21
N ALA A 307 20.17 -47.71 4.43
CA ALA A 307 20.25 -46.94 5.66
C ALA A 307 21.74 -46.64 5.97
N ARG A 308 22.07 -45.35 6.12
CA ARG A 308 23.34 -44.92 6.74
C ARG A 308 23.06 -44.12 8.00
N GLU A 309 23.59 -44.65 9.09
CA GLU A 309 23.68 -44.05 10.41
C GLU A 309 24.40 -42.70 10.33
N GLU A 310 23.78 -41.62 10.78
CA GLU A 310 24.44 -40.34 11.02
C GLU A 310 24.76 -40.17 12.50
N ASN A 311 26.06 -39.97 12.76
CA ASN A 311 26.64 -39.66 14.04
C ASN A 311 26.09 -38.40 14.67
N CYS A 312 25.60 -38.49 15.89
CA CYS A 312 25.26 -37.34 16.74
C CYS A 312 26.53 -36.65 17.22
N ASP A 313 26.72 -35.40 16.80
CA ASP A 313 27.69 -34.47 17.36
C ASP A 313 27.07 -33.74 18.58
N PRO A 314 27.64 -33.84 19.79
CA PRO A 314 27.02 -33.31 21.02
C PRO A 314 27.29 -31.83 21.30
N TYR A 315 27.85 -31.06 20.36
CA TYR A 315 28.12 -29.63 20.50
C TYR A 315 27.38 -28.80 19.46
N LYS A 316 26.03 -28.84 19.42
CA LYS A 316 25.26 -27.77 18.82
C LYS A 316 24.89 -26.75 19.89
N GLU A 317 25.49 -25.58 19.75
CA GLU A 317 25.20 -24.37 20.49
C GLU A 317 23.69 -24.09 20.54
N ASN A 318 23.24 -23.55 21.68
CA ASN A 318 21.89 -23.11 21.91
C ASN A 318 21.44 -22.18 20.76
N GLY A 319 20.66 -22.73 19.84
CA GLY A 319 20.07 -21.95 18.76
C GLY A 319 19.20 -20.85 19.32
N GLU A 320 19.54 -19.60 18.99
CA GLU A 320 18.61 -18.49 19.09
C GLU A 320 17.30 -18.94 18.46
N LYS A 321 16.21 -18.93 19.22
CA LYS A 321 14.87 -19.15 18.69
C LYS A 321 14.63 -18.05 17.67
N ASN A 322 14.74 -18.37 16.38
CA ASN A 322 14.32 -17.47 15.32
C ASN A 322 12.85 -17.18 15.54
N ILE A 323 12.54 -15.96 15.96
CA ILE A 323 11.17 -15.47 16.07
C ILE A 323 10.66 -15.37 14.63
N GLU A 324 9.83 -16.31 14.23
CA GLU A 324 9.19 -16.30 12.92
C GLU A 324 8.09 -15.24 12.92
N ALA A 325 8.40 -14.03 12.44
CA ALA A 325 7.40 -13.01 12.24
C ALA A 325 6.73 -13.21 10.87
N ILE A 326 5.40 -13.15 10.86
CA ILE A 326 4.58 -13.36 9.67
C ILE A 326 3.98 -12.02 9.25
N PHE A 327 4.14 -11.67 7.97
CA PHE A 327 3.44 -10.58 7.33
C PHE A 327 2.47 -11.12 6.29
N LYS A 328 1.20 -10.75 6.38
CA LYS A 328 0.15 -11.24 5.48
C LYS A 328 -0.70 -10.10 4.96
N LEU A 329 -0.82 -9.99 3.64
CA LEU A 329 -1.86 -9.18 3.00
C LEU A 329 -3.19 -9.93 3.11
N MET A 330 -4.14 -9.36 3.83
CA MET A 330 -5.44 -9.97 4.08
C MET A 330 -6.48 -9.56 3.04
N HIS A 331 -6.39 -8.32 2.55
CA HIS A 331 -7.36 -7.78 1.61
C HIS A 331 -6.77 -6.62 0.83
N TYR A 332 -7.07 -6.55 -0.47
CA TYR A 332 -6.68 -5.45 -1.36
C TYR A 332 -7.81 -5.19 -2.33
N ASN A 333 -8.42 -4.01 -2.27
CA ASN A 333 -9.57 -3.69 -3.11
C ASN A 333 -9.77 -2.17 -3.25
N SER A 334 -10.71 -1.79 -4.11
CA SER A 334 -11.20 -0.41 -4.24
C SER A 334 -12.62 -0.26 -3.69
N MET A 335 -13.00 0.97 -3.34
CA MET A 335 -14.34 1.31 -2.87
C MET A 335 -15.16 1.92 -4.01
N GLN A 336 -15.70 1.06 -4.88
CA GLN A 336 -16.43 1.48 -6.08
C GLN A 336 -17.72 2.26 -5.80
N ASN A 337 -18.30 2.12 -4.60
CA ASN A 337 -19.48 2.86 -4.17
C ASN A 337 -19.20 4.30 -3.73
N ILE A 338 -17.96 4.68 -3.48
CA ILE A 338 -17.57 6.05 -3.15
C ILE A 338 -17.49 6.87 -4.44
N VAL A 339 -18.24 7.98 -4.48
CA VAL A 339 -18.47 8.79 -5.70
C VAL A 339 -18.17 10.27 -5.49
N PHE A 340 -17.25 10.61 -4.61
CA PHE A 340 -16.93 12.01 -4.29
C PHE A 340 -15.90 12.62 -5.23
N SER A 341 -15.17 11.82 -5.99
CA SER A 341 -14.06 12.20 -6.86
C SER A 341 -14.14 11.42 -8.17
N ASP A 342 -13.45 11.88 -9.19
CA ASP A 342 -13.22 11.13 -10.44
C ASP A 342 -12.25 9.95 -10.26
N HIS A 343 -11.69 9.77 -9.06
CA HIS A 343 -10.98 8.57 -8.62
C HIS A 343 -11.83 7.71 -7.66
N LYS A 344 -11.40 6.45 -7.47
CA LYS A 344 -11.92 5.54 -6.44
C LYS A 344 -10.89 5.31 -5.36
N PRO A 345 -11.29 5.33 -4.06
CA PRO A 345 -10.37 4.96 -2.99
C PRO A 345 -9.90 3.52 -3.13
N VAL A 346 -8.64 3.28 -2.80
CA VAL A 346 -8.05 1.93 -2.70
C VAL A 346 -7.64 1.67 -1.27
N TYR A 347 -7.85 0.44 -0.79
CA TYR A 347 -7.48 0.06 0.57
C TYR A 347 -6.84 -1.32 0.62
N ALA A 348 -6.01 -1.50 1.63
CA ALA A 348 -5.40 -2.79 1.96
C ALA A 348 -5.45 -3.04 3.47
N TYR A 349 -5.64 -4.31 3.84
CA TYR A 349 -5.46 -4.78 5.21
C TYR A 349 -4.26 -5.71 5.28
N PHE A 350 -3.43 -5.50 6.30
CA PHE A 350 -2.30 -6.36 6.59
C PHE A 350 -2.37 -6.86 8.04
N ASN A 351 -1.93 -8.09 8.25
CA ASN A 351 -1.65 -8.63 9.58
C ASN A 351 -0.15 -8.83 9.74
N VAL A 352 0.36 -8.45 10.90
CA VAL A 352 1.74 -8.65 11.32
C VAL A 352 1.71 -9.46 12.60
N ASN A 353 2.14 -10.72 12.54
CA ASN A 353 2.20 -11.61 13.69
C ASN A 353 3.66 -11.82 14.07
N ILE A 354 3.96 -11.68 15.36
CA ILE A 354 5.27 -11.95 15.96
C ILE A 354 5.06 -13.04 16.97
N ASN A 355 5.62 -14.21 16.72
CA ASN A 355 5.55 -15.36 17.60
C ASN A 355 6.70 -15.40 18.60
#